data_4c90945f7c95ce4bffacf3c4e7a8143a
#
_entry.id   4c90945f7c95ce4bffacf3c4e7a8143a
#
_cell.length_a   1.000
_cell.length_b   1.000
_cell.length_c   1.000
_cell.angle_alpha   90.00
_cell.angle_beta   90.00
_cell.angle_gamma   90.00
#
_symmetry.space_group_name_H-M   'P 1'
#
loop_
_entity.id
_entity.type
_entity.pdbx_description
1 polymer ?
#
loop_
_entity_poly.entity_id
_entity_poly.type
_entity_poly.pdbx_seq_one_letter_code
_entity_poly.pdbx_strand_id
1 'polypeptide(L)'
;VRAALLAGGRGERMGRLTDSVCKPMVPYAGGCRLVDFSMANAVRSGLTELVVMSQHLERDLIDHLLRWWDNRGGMHVHLGPYEAMFDQAGRRGGLPGSLALPARPPERGTADALATNAEWLFAADCRDVLVLHADHVYLFDYGPMLREHRQSAADVTIGVQRIERRFVPLFGMVELDQDMKVRSLVEKPAEPASDLIFTAFGLFRADVLQEVLTVLARLQSAQWRHDISHDVLPFMISEGFRVRAFLVSGYWADIGTVERYLLGHLDLVRSPAALPLADVPRTLPGARPELIGPGGVIASEPLSRGARVSESVLYPGIVIESGARVERSVVLPGARLDDDARIQH
;
A
#
# COMPACT_ATOMS: atom_id res chain seq x y z
N VAL A 1 -10.53 -16.87 -0.87
CA VAL A 1 -10.32 -15.41 -0.86
C VAL A 1 -9.36 -15.07 -1.97
N ARG A 2 -9.69 -14.06 -2.76
CA ARG A 2 -8.76 -13.43 -3.70
C ARG A 2 -8.42 -12.02 -3.25
N ALA A 3 -7.16 -11.65 -3.35
CA ALA A 3 -6.73 -10.30 -3.03
C ALA A 3 -6.64 -9.43 -4.28
N ALA A 4 -7.12 -8.19 -4.18
CA ALA A 4 -7.01 -7.15 -5.20
C ALA A 4 -6.07 -6.07 -4.70
N LEU A 5 -4.87 -5.97 -5.28
CA LEU A 5 -3.87 -4.96 -4.92
C LEU A 5 -3.96 -3.75 -5.85
N LEU A 6 -4.48 -2.65 -5.34
CA LEU A 6 -4.61 -1.39 -6.06
C LEU A 6 -3.26 -0.66 -6.07
N ALA A 7 -2.65 -0.58 -7.24
CA ALA A 7 -1.30 -0.05 -7.46
C ALA A 7 -1.22 1.00 -8.60
N GLY A 8 -2.36 1.50 -9.07
CA GLY A 8 -2.47 2.36 -10.27
C GLY A 8 -2.22 3.85 -10.05
N GLY A 9 -2.04 4.31 -8.81
CA GLY A 9 -1.88 5.72 -8.49
C GLY A 9 -0.60 6.35 -9.05
N ARG A 10 -0.70 7.53 -9.69
CA ARG A 10 0.45 8.27 -10.26
C ARG A 10 1.42 8.81 -9.21
N GLY A 11 0.95 9.07 -8.00
CA GLY A 11 1.81 9.59 -6.93
C GLY A 11 2.26 11.04 -7.10
N GLU A 12 1.55 11.87 -7.87
CA GLU A 12 1.95 13.25 -8.22
C GLU A 12 2.35 14.12 -7.01
N ARG A 13 1.72 13.89 -5.84
CA ARG A 13 2.05 14.60 -4.59
C ARG A 13 3.38 14.18 -3.96
N MET A 14 4.01 13.12 -4.48
CA MET A 14 5.34 12.64 -4.06
C MET A 14 6.48 13.36 -4.81
N GLY A 15 6.17 14.22 -5.79
CA GLY A 15 7.15 14.97 -6.56
C GLY A 15 8.23 14.07 -7.15
N ARG A 16 9.49 14.45 -7.01
CA ARG A 16 10.64 13.73 -7.60
C ARG A 16 10.78 12.26 -7.19
N LEU A 17 10.16 11.84 -6.11
CA LEU A 17 10.18 10.43 -5.70
C LEU A 17 9.45 9.50 -6.68
N THR A 18 8.56 10.06 -7.51
CA THR A 18 7.74 9.31 -8.48
C THR A 18 7.94 9.73 -9.94
N ASP A 19 8.98 10.52 -10.23
CA ASP A 19 9.28 10.94 -11.61
C ASP A 19 9.64 9.75 -12.53
N SER A 20 10.34 8.76 -12.00
CA SER A 20 10.84 7.62 -12.77
C SER A 20 10.31 6.25 -12.34
N VAL A 21 9.57 6.19 -11.22
CA VAL A 21 9.00 4.96 -10.68
C VAL A 21 7.55 5.19 -10.25
N CYS A 22 6.71 4.17 -10.35
CA CYS A 22 5.37 4.25 -9.78
C CYS A 22 5.45 4.31 -8.24
N LYS A 23 4.45 4.92 -7.59
CA LYS A 23 4.41 5.11 -6.14
C LYS A 23 4.68 3.83 -5.32
N PRO A 24 4.10 2.66 -5.66
CA PRO A 24 4.40 1.40 -4.98
C PRO A 24 5.88 1.00 -4.96
N MET A 25 6.65 1.46 -5.94
CA MET A 25 8.07 1.14 -6.10
C MET A 25 9.01 2.11 -5.38
N VAL A 26 8.50 3.17 -4.77
CA VAL A 26 9.32 4.13 -4.00
C VAL A 26 10.03 3.39 -2.85
N PRO A 27 11.35 3.57 -2.68
CA PRO A 27 12.11 2.97 -1.60
C PRO A 27 11.55 3.35 -0.22
N TYR A 28 11.47 2.38 0.71
CA TYR A 28 11.01 2.64 2.08
C TYR A 28 11.83 1.86 3.11
N ALA A 29 11.92 2.40 4.33
CA ALA A 29 12.58 1.76 5.49
C ALA A 29 14.04 1.29 5.25
N GLY A 30 14.79 1.98 4.37
CA GLY A 30 16.19 1.69 4.09
C GLY A 30 16.46 0.41 3.26
N GLY A 31 15.47 -0.43 3.02
CA GLY A 31 15.71 -1.70 2.34
C GLY A 31 14.54 -2.31 1.57
N CYS A 32 13.34 -1.77 1.74
CA CYS A 32 12.11 -2.25 1.14
C CYS A 32 11.59 -1.27 0.09
N ARG A 33 10.44 -1.59 -0.51
CA ARG A 33 9.60 -0.70 -1.31
C ARG A 33 8.22 -0.59 -0.65
N LEU A 34 7.45 0.44 -0.96
CA LEU A 34 6.12 0.61 -0.35
C LEU A 34 5.21 -0.62 -0.57
N VAL A 35 5.21 -1.19 -1.77
CA VAL A 35 4.40 -2.38 -2.10
C VAL A 35 4.72 -3.60 -1.23
N ASP A 36 5.96 -3.72 -0.74
CA ASP A 36 6.41 -4.90 0.00
C ASP A 36 5.65 -5.10 1.31
N PHE A 37 5.09 -4.04 1.90
CA PHE A 37 4.29 -4.14 3.12
C PHE A 37 2.95 -4.83 2.87
N SER A 38 2.21 -4.43 1.83
CA SER A 38 0.95 -5.07 1.46
C SER A 38 1.16 -6.52 1.03
N MET A 39 2.25 -6.80 0.31
CA MET A 39 2.62 -8.15 -0.11
C MET A 39 3.03 -9.02 1.09
N ALA A 40 3.79 -8.49 2.04
CA ALA A 40 4.15 -9.21 3.26
C ALA A 40 2.92 -9.55 4.11
N ASN A 41 1.97 -8.63 4.23
CA ASN A 41 0.70 -8.85 4.90
C ASN A 41 -0.12 -9.96 4.22
N ALA A 42 -0.18 -9.96 2.88
CA ALA A 42 -0.87 -10.98 2.11
C ALA A 42 -0.28 -12.39 2.36
N VAL A 43 1.05 -12.52 2.26
CA VAL A 43 1.75 -13.79 2.54
C VAL A 43 1.59 -14.22 4.00
N ARG A 44 1.74 -13.31 4.95
CA ARG A 44 1.55 -13.56 6.39
C ARG A 44 0.15 -14.10 6.71
N SER A 45 -0.85 -13.59 6.00
CA SER A 45 -2.26 -13.99 6.17
C SER A 45 -2.62 -15.28 5.43
N GLY A 46 -1.64 -15.93 4.78
CA GLY A 46 -1.86 -17.18 4.05
C GLY A 46 -2.69 -17.01 2.78
N LEU A 47 -2.69 -15.82 2.17
CA LEU A 47 -3.34 -15.61 0.88
C LEU A 47 -2.52 -16.28 -0.23
N THR A 48 -3.22 -17.00 -1.11
CA THR A 48 -2.61 -17.75 -2.21
C THR A 48 -2.84 -17.13 -3.58
N GLU A 49 -3.79 -16.20 -3.68
CA GLU A 49 -4.23 -15.62 -4.95
C GLU A 49 -4.34 -14.10 -4.82
N LEU A 50 -3.55 -13.37 -5.63
CA LEU A 50 -3.54 -11.91 -5.61
C LEU A 50 -3.44 -11.38 -7.05
N VAL A 51 -4.36 -10.45 -7.43
CA VAL A 51 -4.26 -9.70 -8.68
C VAL A 51 -3.70 -8.31 -8.44
N VAL A 52 -2.77 -7.89 -9.29
CA VAL A 52 -2.20 -6.54 -9.28
C VAL A 52 -2.91 -5.66 -10.30
N MET A 53 -3.39 -4.52 -9.86
CA MET A 53 -4.05 -3.51 -10.68
C MET A 53 -3.16 -2.28 -10.75
N SER A 54 -2.36 -2.18 -11.81
CA SER A 54 -1.40 -1.10 -12.04
C SER A 54 -1.59 -0.50 -13.42
N GLN A 55 -1.21 0.76 -13.62
CA GLN A 55 -1.33 1.45 -14.91
C GLN A 55 -0.19 2.40 -15.24
N HIS A 56 0.47 2.94 -14.22
CA HIS A 56 1.48 3.98 -14.39
C HIS A 56 2.86 3.43 -14.05
N LEU A 57 3.81 3.53 -15.00
CA LEU A 57 5.19 3.03 -14.84
C LEU A 57 5.23 1.61 -14.27
N GLU A 58 4.33 0.76 -14.74
CA GLU A 58 4.01 -0.53 -14.12
C GLU A 58 5.05 -1.62 -14.38
N ARG A 59 5.93 -1.44 -15.39
CA ARG A 59 6.91 -2.45 -15.78
C ARG A 59 7.79 -2.91 -14.64
N ASP A 60 8.40 -1.96 -13.92
CA ASP A 60 9.30 -2.26 -12.82
C ASP A 60 8.57 -2.87 -11.62
N LEU A 61 7.31 -2.45 -11.41
CA LEU A 61 6.44 -3.04 -10.39
C LEU A 61 6.14 -4.51 -10.70
N ILE A 62 5.74 -4.81 -11.92
CA ILE A 62 5.44 -6.18 -12.36
C ILE A 62 6.71 -7.05 -12.24
N ASP A 63 7.86 -6.58 -12.75
CA ASP A 63 9.13 -7.29 -12.63
C ASP A 63 9.50 -7.57 -11.16
N HIS A 64 9.32 -6.57 -10.29
CA HIS A 64 9.56 -6.69 -8.87
C HIS A 64 8.66 -7.75 -8.21
N LEU A 65 7.36 -7.72 -8.52
CA LEU A 65 6.40 -8.65 -7.94
C LEU A 65 6.66 -10.08 -8.38
N LEU A 66 6.98 -10.31 -9.66
CA LEU A 66 7.34 -11.62 -10.19
C LEU A 66 8.62 -12.17 -9.56
N ARG A 67 9.62 -11.33 -9.31
CA ARG A 67 10.91 -11.76 -8.73
C ARG A 67 10.84 -12.07 -7.24
N TRP A 68 10.10 -11.29 -6.50
CA TRP A 68 10.17 -11.30 -5.03
C TRP A 68 8.95 -11.94 -4.36
N TRP A 69 7.79 -11.93 -5.04
CA TRP A 69 6.52 -12.24 -4.42
C TRP A 69 5.78 -13.40 -5.06
N ASP A 70 5.91 -13.60 -6.38
CA ASP A 70 5.29 -14.76 -7.02
C ASP A 70 5.89 -16.07 -6.48
N ASN A 71 5.04 -17.02 -6.11
CA ASN A 71 5.36 -18.26 -5.41
C ASN A 71 5.92 -18.13 -3.98
N ARG A 72 6.03 -16.90 -3.44
CA ARG A 72 6.42 -16.72 -2.05
C ARG A 72 5.27 -17.09 -1.10
N GLY A 73 5.54 -18.03 -0.17
CA GLY A 73 4.49 -18.55 0.73
C GLY A 73 3.32 -19.24 0.00
N GLY A 74 3.54 -19.69 -1.23
CA GLY A 74 2.50 -20.30 -2.07
C GLY A 74 1.56 -19.30 -2.75
N MET A 75 1.88 -17.98 -2.70
CA MET A 75 1.07 -16.94 -3.32
C MET A 75 1.34 -16.87 -4.82
N HIS A 76 0.29 -16.92 -5.62
CA HIS A 76 0.31 -16.63 -7.04
C HIS A 76 -0.06 -15.16 -7.28
N VAL A 77 0.81 -14.45 -8.02
CA VAL A 77 0.60 -13.05 -8.40
C VAL A 77 0.01 -13.01 -9.81
N HIS A 78 -1.29 -12.80 -9.90
CA HIS A 78 -2.00 -12.63 -11.17
C HIS A 78 -1.81 -11.21 -11.71
N LEU A 79 -1.46 -11.09 -12.99
CA LEU A 79 -1.10 -9.81 -13.62
C LEU A 79 -2.25 -9.17 -14.41
N GLY A 80 -3.47 -9.47 -14.01
CA GLY A 80 -4.68 -8.93 -14.65
C GLY A 80 -4.72 -9.25 -16.16
N PRO A 81 -4.93 -8.25 -17.04
CA PRO A 81 -5.09 -8.47 -18.47
C PRO A 81 -3.83 -8.99 -19.19
N TYR A 82 -2.70 -9.01 -18.52
CA TYR A 82 -1.42 -9.46 -19.10
C TYR A 82 -1.09 -10.93 -18.82
N GLU A 83 -1.92 -11.65 -18.05
CA GLU A 83 -1.64 -12.99 -17.54
C GLU A 83 -1.16 -13.96 -18.63
N ALA A 84 -1.93 -14.09 -19.72
CA ALA A 84 -1.58 -15.00 -20.81
C ALA A 84 -0.25 -14.65 -21.51
N MET A 85 0.09 -13.37 -21.57
CA MET A 85 1.35 -12.91 -22.16
C MET A 85 2.56 -13.30 -21.28
N PHE A 86 2.41 -13.18 -19.95
CA PHE A 86 3.48 -13.54 -19.01
C PHE A 86 3.64 -15.05 -18.86
N ASP A 87 2.56 -15.81 -18.96
CA ASP A 87 2.62 -17.27 -19.01
C ASP A 87 3.40 -17.75 -20.22
N GLN A 88 3.22 -17.14 -21.39
CA GLN A 88 3.97 -17.46 -22.60
C GLN A 88 5.46 -17.06 -22.50
N ALA A 89 5.76 -15.92 -21.88
CA ALA A 89 7.13 -15.42 -21.72
C ALA A 89 7.93 -16.15 -20.61
N GLY A 90 7.26 -16.91 -19.77
CA GLY A 90 7.85 -17.57 -18.60
C GLY A 90 8.02 -16.61 -17.43
N ARG A 91 7.38 -16.89 -16.30
CA ARG A 91 7.36 -16.02 -15.12
C ARG A 91 8.66 -16.02 -14.31
N ARG A 92 9.46 -17.10 -14.43
CA ARG A 92 10.68 -17.26 -13.63
C ARG A 92 11.76 -16.28 -14.08
N GLY A 93 12.23 -15.45 -13.13
CA GLY A 93 13.35 -14.53 -13.35
C GLY A 93 12.95 -13.10 -13.76
N GLY A 94 11.66 -12.76 -13.72
CA GLY A 94 11.14 -11.43 -14.03
C GLY A 94 10.87 -11.22 -15.53
N LEU A 95 10.61 -9.96 -15.92
CA LEU A 95 10.26 -9.60 -17.29
C LEU A 95 11.47 -9.56 -18.21
N PRO A 96 11.41 -10.20 -19.40
CA PRO A 96 12.39 -9.95 -20.44
C PRO A 96 12.39 -8.46 -20.82
N GLY A 97 13.58 -7.85 -20.90
CA GLY A 97 13.72 -6.43 -21.24
C GLY A 97 13.06 -6.02 -22.56
N SER A 98 12.96 -6.97 -23.50
CA SER A 98 12.35 -6.78 -24.83
C SER A 98 10.81 -6.90 -24.83
N LEU A 99 10.18 -7.37 -23.74
CA LEU A 99 8.74 -7.56 -23.71
C LEU A 99 8.03 -6.20 -23.53
N ALA A 100 7.29 -5.76 -24.53
CA ALA A 100 6.48 -4.54 -24.46
C ALA A 100 5.11 -4.85 -23.82
N LEU A 101 4.70 -4.00 -22.88
CA LEU A 101 3.34 -4.07 -22.33
C LEU A 101 2.35 -3.42 -23.31
N PRO A 102 1.23 -4.10 -23.66
CA PRO A 102 0.20 -3.52 -24.50
C PRO A 102 -0.41 -2.26 -23.88
N ALA A 103 -0.68 -1.25 -24.71
CA ALA A 103 -1.46 -0.09 -24.27
C ALA A 103 -2.90 -0.51 -23.96
N ARG A 104 -3.47 0.03 -22.90
CA ARG A 104 -4.86 -0.19 -22.50
C ARG A 104 -5.54 1.11 -22.07
N PRO A 105 -6.88 1.19 -22.13
CA PRO A 105 -7.60 2.36 -21.64
C PRO A 105 -7.28 2.64 -20.18
N PRO A 106 -7.17 3.90 -19.75
CA PRO A 106 -6.94 4.25 -18.37
C PRO A 106 -8.17 3.92 -17.51
N GLU A 107 -7.95 3.32 -16.35
CA GLU A 107 -8.97 3.16 -15.30
C GLU A 107 -9.26 4.54 -14.69
N ARG A 108 -10.52 4.84 -14.46
CA ARG A 108 -10.98 6.13 -13.95
C ARG A 108 -10.84 6.26 -12.45
N GLY A 109 -10.78 5.11 -11.73
CA GLY A 109 -10.66 5.04 -10.30
C GLY A 109 -10.54 3.61 -9.79
N THR A 110 -10.54 3.45 -8.47
CA THR A 110 -10.33 2.15 -7.79
C THR A 110 -11.44 1.14 -8.04
N ALA A 111 -12.69 1.58 -8.18
CA ALA A 111 -13.81 0.72 -8.53
C ALA A 111 -13.75 0.24 -9.99
N ASP A 112 -13.27 1.11 -10.90
CA ASP A 112 -13.07 0.77 -12.31
C ASP A 112 -11.98 -0.30 -12.46
N ALA A 113 -10.91 -0.21 -11.67
CA ALA A 113 -9.85 -1.23 -11.62
C ALA A 113 -10.39 -2.60 -11.21
N LEU A 114 -11.27 -2.66 -10.21
CA LEU A 114 -11.94 -3.92 -9.82
C LEU A 114 -12.82 -4.44 -10.94
N ALA A 115 -13.62 -3.59 -11.59
CA ALA A 115 -14.50 -3.98 -12.68
C ALA A 115 -13.75 -4.51 -13.91
N THR A 116 -12.58 -3.93 -14.23
CA THR A 116 -11.70 -4.39 -15.32
C THR A 116 -11.19 -5.82 -15.10
N ASN A 117 -11.02 -6.22 -13.83
CA ASN A 117 -10.56 -7.56 -13.44
C ASN A 117 -11.69 -8.47 -12.93
N ALA A 118 -12.95 -8.16 -13.27
CA ALA A 118 -14.13 -8.83 -12.74
C ALA A 118 -14.16 -10.34 -13.04
N GLU A 119 -13.72 -10.77 -14.23
CA GLU A 119 -13.70 -12.17 -14.63
C GLU A 119 -12.88 -13.02 -13.66
N TRP A 120 -11.72 -12.52 -13.24
CA TRP A 120 -10.88 -13.22 -12.28
C TRP A 120 -11.38 -13.03 -10.85
N LEU A 121 -11.69 -11.80 -10.43
CA LEU A 121 -12.09 -11.49 -9.07
C LEU A 121 -13.40 -12.18 -8.65
N PHE A 122 -14.37 -12.29 -9.55
CA PHE A 122 -15.70 -12.79 -9.25
C PHE A 122 -15.96 -14.17 -9.86
N ALA A 123 -14.92 -14.94 -10.14
CA ALA A 123 -15.09 -16.33 -10.57
C ALA A 123 -15.81 -17.16 -9.50
N ALA A 124 -16.51 -18.22 -9.93
CA ALA A 124 -17.43 -18.99 -9.09
C ALA A 124 -16.82 -19.61 -7.82
N ASP A 125 -15.50 -19.80 -7.78
CA ASP A 125 -14.75 -20.30 -6.63
C ASP A 125 -14.33 -19.19 -5.65
N CYS A 126 -14.52 -17.93 -6.00
CA CYS A 126 -14.18 -16.79 -5.13
C CYS A 126 -15.37 -16.38 -4.25
N ARG A 127 -15.24 -16.59 -2.96
CA ARG A 127 -16.27 -16.19 -1.99
C ARG A 127 -16.09 -14.74 -1.51
N ASP A 128 -14.85 -14.36 -1.21
CA ASP A 128 -14.53 -13.08 -0.61
C ASP A 128 -13.38 -12.42 -1.37
N VAL A 129 -13.46 -11.12 -1.61
CA VAL A 129 -12.40 -10.28 -2.21
C VAL A 129 -11.81 -9.39 -1.13
N LEU A 130 -10.51 -9.49 -0.92
CA LEU A 130 -9.75 -8.56 -0.07
C LEU A 130 -9.14 -7.47 -0.95
N VAL A 131 -9.61 -6.24 -0.77
CA VAL A 131 -9.06 -5.07 -1.47
C VAL A 131 -7.96 -4.44 -0.63
N LEU A 132 -6.79 -4.22 -1.23
CA LEU A 132 -5.58 -3.67 -0.63
C LEU A 132 -5.04 -2.51 -1.45
N HIS A 133 -4.34 -1.59 -0.82
CA HIS A 133 -3.58 -0.52 -1.48
C HIS A 133 -2.08 -0.77 -1.36
N ALA A 134 -1.34 -0.53 -2.44
CA ALA A 134 0.10 -0.80 -2.54
C ALA A 134 1.01 0.32 -1.98
N ASP A 135 0.43 1.34 -1.35
CA ASP A 135 1.11 2.56 -0.93
C ASP A 135 0.94 2.89 0.56
N HIS A 136 0.39 1.94 1.32
CA HIS A 136 0.26 2.04 2.78
C HIS A 136 1.31 1.19 3.49
N VAL A 137 1.80 1.70 4.61
CA VAL A 137 2.82 1.05 5.44
C VAL A 137 2.19 0.60 6.76
N TYR A 138 2.06 -0.69 6.93
CA TYR A 138 1.55 -1.37 8.13
C TYR A 138 1.89 -2.85 8.09
N LEU A 139 1.82 -3.52 9.24
CA LEU A 139 1.91 -4.98 9.32
C LEU A 139 0.63 -5.50 9.97
N PHE A 140 -0.05 -6.41 9.27
CA PHE A 140 -1.35 -6.90 9.68
C PHE A 140 -1.57 -8.35 9.21
N ASP A 141 -2.26 -9.14 10.03
CA ASP A 141 -2.79 -10.46 9.67
C ASP A 141 -4.29 -10.33 9.41
N TYR A 142 -4.72 -10.56 8.17
CA TYR A 142 -6.13 -10.50 7.79
C TYR A 142 -6.95 -11.70 8.26
N GLY A 143 -6.34 -12.75 8.78
CA GLY A 143 -7.03 -13.96 9.24
C GLY A 143 -8.13 -13.70 10.28
N PRO A 144 -7.88 -12.94 11.36
CA PRO A 144 -8.91 -12.56 12.32
C PRO A 144 -10.07 -11.79 11.70
N MET A 145 -9.77 -10.79 10.85
CA MET A 145 -10.77 -10.00 10.14
C MET A 145 -11.63 -10.86 9.22
N LEU A 146 -11.04 -11.82 8.49
CA LEU A 146 -11.75 -12.75 7.62
C LEU A 146 -12.69 -13.66 8.43
N ARG A 147 -12.25 -14.15 9.59
CA ARG A 147 -13.12 -14.94 10.47
C ARG A 147 -14.33 -14.15 10.95
N GLU A 148 -14.11 -12.92 11.42
CA GLU A 148 -15.19 -12.05 11.89
C GLU A 148 -16.15 -11.66 10.75
N HIS A 149 -15.62 -11.34 9.57
CA HIS A 149 -16.41 -11.06 8.35
C HIS A 149 -17.38 -12.20 8.05
N ARG A 150 -16.90 -13.44 8.07
CA ARG A 150 -17.72 -14.61 7.79
C ARG A 150 -18.70 -14.96 8.90
N GLN A 151 -18.30 -14.82 10.16
CA GLN A 151 -19.16 -15.10 11.32
C GLN A 151 -20.32 -14.11 11.44
N SER A 152 -20.05 -12.83 11.16
CA SER A 152 -21.09 -11.79 11.15
C SER A 152 -21.95 -11.79 9.89
N ALA A 153 -21.62 -12.64 8.92
CA ALA A 153 -22.23 -12.66 7.59
C ALA A 153 -22.26 -11.24 6.96
N ALA A 154 -21.22 -10.45 7.17
CA ALA A 154 -21.11 -9.10 6.62
C ALA A 154 -21.06 -9.14 5.09
N ASP A 155 -21.61 -8.13 4.44
CA ASP A 155 -21.48 -7.93 2.99
C ASP A 155 -20.13 -7.26 2.67
N VAL A 156 -19.68 -6.39 3.57
CA VAL A 156 -18.32 -5.86 3.58
C VAL A 156 -17.83 -5.62 5.02
N THR A 157 -16.56 -5.87 5.27
CA THR A 157 -15.86 -5.48 6.51
C THR A 157 -14.69 -4.60 6.15
N ILE A 158 -14.64 -3.38 6.66
CA ILE A 158 -13.56 -2.42 6.43
C ILE A 158 -12.63 -2.32 7.63
N GLY A 159 -11.32 -2.17 7.39
CA GLY A 159 -10.37 -1.82 8.44
C GLY A 159 -10.57 -0.38 8.89
N VAL A 160 -10.64 -0.15 10.21
CA VAL A 160 -10.72 1.19 10.79
C VAL A 160 -9.72 1.37 11.91
N GLN A 161 -9.19 2.57 12.06
CA GLN A 161 -8.24 2.90 13.12
C GLN A 161 -8.59 4.22 13.79
N ARG A 162 -8.36 4.30 15.11
CA ARG A 162 -8.41 5.57 15.84
C ARG A 162 -7.13 6.36 15.63
N ILE A 163 -7.28 7.64 15.30
CA ILE A 163 -6.16 8.58 15.18
C ILE A 163 -6.48 9.87 15.94
N GLU A 164 -5.46 10.71 16.10
CA GLU A 164 -5.70 12.06 16.64
C GLU A 164 -6.65 12.83 15.71
N ARG A 165 -7.68 13.45 16.32
CA ARG A 165 -8.78 14.10 15.59
C ARG A 165 -8.32 15.15 14.58
N ARG A 166 -7.22 15.84 14.84
CA ARG A 166 -6.64 16.84 13.92
C ARG A 166 -6.18 16.25 12.58
N PHE A 167 -5.92 14.94 12.51
CA PHE A 167 -5.48 14.26 11.27
C PHE A 167 -6.63 13.61 10.49
N VAL A 168 -7.82 13.47 11.11
CA VAL A 168 -8.98 12.84 10.44
C VAL A 168 -9.37 13.54 9.12
N PRO A 169 -9.27 14.89 8.96
CA PRO A 169 -9.55 15.56 7.69
C PRO A 169 -8.68 15.12 6.49
N LEU A 170 -7.66 14.31 6.74
CA LEU A 170 -6.79 13.79 5.68
C LEU A 170 -7.30 12.48 5.08
N PHE A 171 -8.29 11.82 5.71
CA PHE A 171 -8.74 10.46 5.44
C PHE A 171 -10.26 10.35 5.33
N GLY A 172 -10.74 9.18 4.97
CA GLY A 172 -12.15 8.83 5.10
C GLY A 172 -12.52 8.62 6.57
N MET A 173 -13.34 9.50 7.13
CA MET A 173 -13.86 9.39 8.49
C MET A 173 -14.98 8.36 8.54
N VAL A 174 -15.00 7.54 9.60
CA VAL A 174 -16.00 6.50 9.81
C VAL A 174 -16.76 6.75 11.10
N GLU A 175 -18.08 6.59 11.07
CA GLU A 175 -18.94 6.56 12.25
C GLU A 175 -19.54 5.15 12.41
N LEU A 176 -19.52 4.65 13.64
CA LEU A 176 -20.00 3.32 13.99
C LEU A 176 -21.18 3.37 14.96
N ASP A 177 -21.98 2.31 14.93
CA ASP A 177 -22.87 2.02 16.05
C ASP A 177 -22.22 1.12 17.12
N GLN A 178 -22.99 0.74 18.13
CA GLN A 178 -22.52 -0.09 19.24
C GLN A 178 -22.14 -1.52 18.81
N ASP A 179 -22.69 -1.98 17.69
CA ASP A 179 -22.45 -3.32 17.13
C ASP A 179 -21.36 -3.35 16.05
N MET A 180 -20.53 -2.29 15.96
CA MET A 180 -19.50 -2.15 14.94
C MET A 180 -20.02 -2.06 13.50
N LYS A 181 -21.30 -1.75 13.30
CA LYS A 181 -21.86 -1.44 11.99
C LYS A 181 -21.47 -0.02 11.57
N VAL A 182 -21.00 0.12 10.33
CA VAL A 182 -20.68 1.43 9.76
C VAL A 182 -21.97 2.20 9.45
N ARG A 183 -22.10 3.37 10.03
CA ARG A 183 -23.25 4.28 9.84
C ARG A 183 -22.99 5.32 8.76
N SER A 184 -21.76 5.82 8.71
CA SER A 184 -21.34 6.75 7.67
C SER A 184 -19.86 6.59 7.35
N LEU A 185 -19.48 6.92 6.12
CA LEU A 185 -18.12 7.11 5.67
C LEU A 185 -18.08 8.42 4.88
N VAL A 186 -17.32 9.39 5.39
CA VAL A 186 -17.20 10.72 4.80
C VAL A 186 -15.74 10.99 4.47
N GLU A 187 -15.44 11.13 3.19
CA GLU A 187 -14.07 11.36 2.71
C GLU A 187 -13.64 12.79 3.01
N LYS A 188 -12.56 12.94 3.77
CA LYS A 188 -11.89 14.21 4.12
C LYS A 188 -12.84 15.29 4.67
N PRO A 189 -13.56 15.02 5.75
CA PRO A 189 -14.48 16.00 6.33
C PRO A 189 -13.73 17.23 6.86
N ALA A 190 -14.27 18.43 6.62
CA ALA A 190 -13.68 19.66 7.17
C ALA A 190 -13.79 19.69 8.71
N GLU A 191 -14.90 19.19 9.24
CA GLU A 191 -15.16 19.09 10.68
C GLU A 191 -15.45 17.63 11.04
N PRO A 192 -14.45 16.91 11.61
CA PRO A 192 -14.63 15.49 11.90
C PRO A 192 -15.52 15.26 13.13
N ALA A 193 -16.58 14.48 12.96
CA ALA A 193 -17.47 14.03 14.03
C ALA A 193 -16.89 12.83 14.82
N SER A 194 -16.02 12.04 14.22
CA SER A 194 -15.39 10.85 14.78
C SER A 194 -13.86 10.95 14.77
N ASP A 195 -13.18 10.12 15.57
CA ASP A 195 -11.72 9.90 15.57
C ASP A 195 -11.31 8.64 14.80
N LEU A 196 -12.27 7.95 14.18
CA LEU A 196 -12.05 6.75 13.39
C LEU A 196 -11.86 7.08 11.91
N ILE A 197 -10.85 6.45 11.31
CA ILE A 197 -10.60 6.55 9.86
C ILE A 197 -10.68 5.19 9.19
N PHE A 198 -11.02 5.18 7.92
CA PHE A 198 -10.89 4.04 7.03
C PHE A 198 -9.41 3.82 6.66
N THR A 199 -8.88 2.62 6.89
CA THR A 199 -7.48 2.28 6.63
C THR A 199 -7.21 1.82 5.20
N ALA A 200 -8.16 2.05 4.29
CA ALA A 200 -8.08 1.75 2.86
C ALA A 200 -7.87 0.25 2.52
N PHE A 201 -8.32 -0.66 3.39
CA PHE A 201 -8.47 -2.06 3.03
C PHE A 201 -9.81 -2.61 3.53
N GLY A 202 -10.33 -3.60 2.83
CA GLY A 202 -11.60 -4.21 3.19
C GLY A 202 -11.83 -5.57 2.56
N LEU A 203 -12.58 -6.40 3.26
CA LEU A 203 -13.09 -7.69 2.80
C LEU A 203 -14.51 -7.53 2.29
N PHE A 204 -14.77 -7.92 1.07
CA PHE A 204 -16.07 -7.85 0.42
C PHE A 204 -16.53 -9.26 0.06
N ARG A 205 -17.81 -9.55 0.24
CA ARG A 205 -18.41 -10.71 -0.43
C ARG A 205 -18.33 -10.49 -1.95
N ALA A 206 -17.80 -11.47 -2.67
CA ALA A 206 -17.54 -11.34 -4.11
C ALA A 206 -18.81 -11.10 -4.92
N ASP A 207 -19.89 -11.84 -4.63
CA ASP A 207 -21.19 -11.71 -5.27
C ASP A 207 -21.81 -10.31 -5.05
N VAL A 208 -21.75 -9.79 -3.82
CA VAL A 208 -22.28 -8.47 -3.48
C VAL A 208 -21.45 -7.36 -4.13
N LEU A 209 -20.12 -7.45 -4.08
CA LEU A 209 -19.27 -6.44 -4.72
C LEU A 209 -19.51 -6.40 -6.24
N GLN A 210 -19.65 -7.55 -6.89
CA GLN A 210 -19.99 -7.63 -8.31
C GLN A 210 -21.34 -6.98 -8.64
N GLU A 211 -22.37 -7.25 -7.81
CA GLU A 211 -23.68 -6.62 -7.94
C GLU A 211 -23.59 -5.10 -7.82
N VAL A 212 -22.95 -4.60 -6.78
CA VAL A 212 -22.78 -3.14 -6.53
C VAL A 212 -22.03 -2.47 -7.68
N LEU A 213 -20.91 -3.03 -8.13
CA LEU A 213 -20.17 -2.49 -9.27
C LEU A 213 -21.01 -2.49 -10.56
N THR A 214 -21.84 -3.52 -10.77
CA THR A 214 -22.74 -3.61 -11.92
C THR A 214 -23.84 -2.53 -11.87
N VAL A 215 -24.38 -2.25 -10.69
CA VAL A 215 -25.38 -1.19 -10.51
C VAL A 215 -24.75 0.18 -10.75
N LEU A 216 -23.59 0.46 -10.13
CA LEU A 216 -22.90 1.75 -10.30
C LEU A 216 -22.42 1.97 -11.72
N ALA A 217 -22.00 0.93 -12.45
CA ALA A 217 -21.59 1.04 -13.84
C ALA A 217 -22.72 1.48 -14.80
N ARG A 218 -23.99 1.35 -14.41
CA ARG A 218 -25.14 1.84 -15.18
C ARG A 218 -25.35 3.35 -15.04
N LEU A 219 -24.72 3.97 -14.05
CA LEU A 219 -24.76 5.42 -13.87
C LEU A 219 -23.93 6.09 -14.98
N GLN A 220 -24.32 7.31 -15.35
CA GLN A 220 -23.49 8.12 -16.26
C GLN A 220 -22.15 8.45 -15.58
N SER A 221 -21.04 8.44 -16.33
CA SER A 221 -19.70 8.72 -15.80
C SER A 221 -19.57 10.01 -14.99
N ALA A 222 -20.41 11.01 -15.25
CA ALA A 222 -20.44 12.25 -14.48
C ALA A 222 -21.12 12.13 -13.10
N GLN A 223 -21.79 11.01 -12.82
CA GLN A 223 -22.58 10.81 -11.62
C GLN A 223 -21.81 10.09 -10.50
N TRP A 224 -20.65 9.53 -10.79
CA TRP A 224 -19.81 8.87 -9.82
C TRP A 224 -18.31 9.00 -10.18
N ARG A 225 -17.44 8.84 -9.19
CA ARG A 225 -15.98 9.03 -9.32
C ARG A 225 -15.23 7.75 -9.65
N HIS A 226 -15.93 6.64 -9.78
CA HIS A 226 -15.36 5.31 -9.96
C HIS A 226 -14.44 4.88 -8.79
N ASP A 227 -14.76 5.29 -7.58
CA ASP A 227 -13.91 5.13 -6.40
C ASP A 227 -14.61 4.33 -5.29
N ILE A 228 -13.84 3.48 -4.59
CA ILE A 228 -14.37 2.63 -3.51
C ILE A 228 -14.83 3.48 -2.33
N SER A 229 -14.05 4.47 -1.91
CA SER A 229 -14.33 5.28 -0.71
C SER A 229 -15.40 6.34 -0.97
N HIS A 230 -15.46 6.86 -2.21
CA HIS A 230 -16.41 7.91 -2.58
C HIS A 230 -17.75 7.36 -3.06
N ASP A 231 -17.77 6.17 -3.67
CA ASP A 231 -18.99 5.67 -4.32
C ASP A 231 -19.42 4.32 -3.77
N VAL A 232 -18.56 3.30 -3.81
CA VAL A 232 -18.96 1.92 -3.47
C VAL A 232 -19.38 1.79 -2.02
N LEU A 233 -18.54 2.20 -1.08
CA LEU A 233 -18.85 2.10 0.35
C LEU A 233 -20.02 2.99 0.78
N PRO A 234 -20.11 4.28 0.39
CA PRO A 234 -21.27 5.12 0.67
C PRO A 234 -22.58 4.56 0.07
N PHE A 235 -22.56 4.03 -1.15
CA PHE A 235 -23.70 3.38 -1.75
C PHE A 235 -24.14 2.15 -0.94
N MET A 236 -23.21 1.27 -0.57
CA MET A 236 -23.53 0.11 0.25
C MET A 236 -24.14 0.48 1.60
N ILE A 237 -23.63 1.56 2.23
CA ILE A 237 -24.17 2.05 3.51
C ILE A 237 -25.59 2.57 3.32
N SER A 238 -25.85 3.39 2.29
CA SER A 238 -27.16 3.99 2.01
C SER A 238 -28.22 2.96 1.64
N GLU A 239 -27.85 1.91 0.88
CA GLU A 239 -28.75 0.83 0.48
C GLU A 239 -28.96 -0.23 1.58
N GLY A 240 -28.36 -0.02 2.77
CA GLY A 240 -28.60 -0.87 3.93
C GLY A 240 -27.84 -2.19 3.95
N PHE A 241 -26.82 -2.37 3.10
CA PHE A 241 -25.93 -3.53 3.18
C PHE A 241 -25.27 -3.63 4.57
N ARG A 242 -24.84 -4.84 4.93
CA ARG A 242 -24.17 -5.11 6.22
C ARG A 242 -22.71 -4.71 6.14
N VAL A 243 -22.47 -3.40 6.27
CA VAL A 243 -21.13 -2.81 6.32
C VAL A 243 -20.66 -2.80 7.77
N ARG A 244 -19.58 -3.52 8.07
CA ARG A 244 -18.99 -3.63 9.40
C ARG A 244 -17.58 -3.06 9.44
N ALA A 245 -17.16 -2.66 10.62
CA ALA A 245 -15.79 -2.20 10.88
C ALA A 245 -15.00 -3.26 11.66
N PHE A 246 -13.72 -3.41 11.33
CA PHE A 246 -12.75 -4.16 12.11
C PHE A 246 -11.69 -3.18 12.63
N LEU A 247 -11.50 -3.13 13.96
CA LEU A 247 -10.52 -2.23 14.59
C LEU A 247 -9.10 -2.74 14.30
N VAL A 248 -8.32 -1.91 13.65
CA VAL A 248 -6.91 -2.15 13.35
C VAL A 248 -6.07 -1.52 14.46
N SER A 249 -5.16 -2.29 15.01
CA SER A 249 -4.18 -1.85 16.00
C SER A 249 -2.77 -1.84 15.39
N GLY A 250 -1.89 -1.05 15.99
CA GLY A 250 -0.49 -0.95 15.58
C GLY A 250 -0.22 0.22 14.63
N TYR A 251 0.97 0.23 14.07
CA TYR A 251 1.40 1.28 13.14
C TYR A 251 0.68 1.16 11.80
N TRP A 252 0.16 2.27 11.33
CA TRP A 252 -0.39 2.42 9.99
C TRP A 252 -0.08 3.83 9.46
N ALA A 253 0.41 3.92 8.23
CA ALA A 253 0.69 5.19 7.58
C ALA A 253 0.34 5.14 6.08
N ASP A 254 -0.39 6.16 5.60
CA ASP A 254 -0.54 6.47 4.19
C ASP A 254 0.64 7.34 3.74
N ILE A 255 1.45 6.84 2.83
CA ILE A 255 2.60 7.55 2.28
C ILE A 255 2.17 8.31 1.02
N GLY A 256 1.38 9.35 1.20
CA GLY A 256 0.75 10.09 0.09
C GLY A 256 1.46 11.39 -0.33
N THR A 257 2.43 11.87 0.44
CA THR A 257 3.19 13.12 0.16
C THR A 257 4.65 12.96 0.57
N VAL A 258 5.52 13.85 0.08
CA VAL A 258 6.95 13.91 0.50
C VAL A 258 7.07 14.10 2.01
N GLU A 259 6.24 14.94 2.62
CA GLU A 259 6.23 15.16 4.06
C GLU A 259 5.88 13.86 4.82
N ARG A 260 4.83 13.15 4.42
CA ARG A 260 4.45 11.88 5.06
C ARG A 260 5.50 10.78 4.83
N TYR A 261 6.16 10.80 3.69
CA TYR A 261 7.29 9.92 3.41
C TYR A 261 8.43 10.14 4.41
N LEU A 262 8.80 11.41 4.65
CA LEU A 262 9.81 11.76 5.64
C LEU A 262 9.35 11.38 7.06
N LEU A 263 8.15 11.81 7.47
CA LEU A 263 7.62 11.54 8.81
C LEU A 263 7.53 10.03 9.09
N GLY A 264 7.06 9.22 8.14
CA GLY A 264 7.03 7.77 8.29
C GLY A 264 8.41 7.14 8.49
N HIS A 265 9.45 7.66 7.84
CA HIS A 265 10.84 7.22 8.10
C HIS A 265 11.33 7.64 9.47
N LEU A 266 11.02 8.86 9.92
CA LEU A 266 11.38 9.33 11.25
C LEU A 266 10.68 8.53 12.35
N ASP A 267 9.44 8.11 12.13
CA ASP A 267 8.72 7.22 13.05
C ASP A 267 9.44 5.87 13.22
N LEU A 268 9.95 5.28 12.13
CA LEU A 268 10.71 4.03 12.17
C LEU A 268 12.01 4.16 12.97
N VAL A 269 12.67 5.30 12.85
CA VAL A 269 13.93 5.59 13.57
C VAL A 269 13.66 5.79 15.06
N ARG A 270 12.59 6.51 15.41
CA ARG A 270 12.23 6.84 16.79
C ARG A 270 11.57 5.70 17.55
N SER A 271 10.81 4.89 16.84
CA SER A 271 10.02 3.79 17.42
C SER A 271 10.11 2.52 16.58
N PRO A 272 11.30 1.89 16.45
CA PRO A 272 11.49 0.72 15.59
C PRO A 272 10.58 -0.46 15.93
N ALA A 273 10.19 -0.59 17.20
CA ALA A 273 9.31 -1.66 17.67
C ALA A 273 7.85 -1.49 17.19
N ALA A 274 7.45 -0.28 16.76
CA ALA A 274 6.10 -0.03 16.28
C ALA A 274 5.82 -0.74 14.94
N LEU A 275 6.88 -0.92 14.11
CA LEU A 275 6.80 -1.63 12.83
C LEU A 275 8.01 -2.57 12.70
N PRO A 276 7.89 -3.85 13.10
CA PRO A 276 9.00 -4.80 13.06
C PRO A 276 9.35 -5.19 11.62
N LEU A 277 10.37 -4.57 11.05
CA LEU A 277 10.80 -4.74 9.65
C LEU A 277 11.36 -6.14 9.32
N ALA A 278 11.62 -6.98 10.33
CA ALA A 278 12.13 -8.34 10.12
C ALA A 278 11.23 -9.20 9.22
N ASP A 279 9.93 -8.91 9.23
CA ASP A 279 8.94 -9.65 8.45
C ASP A 279 8.76 -9.15 7.02
N VAL A 280 9.38 -8.01 6.67
CA VAL A 280 9.33 -7.44 5.32
C VAL A 280 10.66 -7.71 4.62
N PRO A 281 10.66 -8.37 3.45
CA PRO A 281 11.90 -8.67 2.74
C PRO A 281 12.59 -7.39 2.26
N ARG A 282 13.90 -7.40 2.33
CA ARG A 282 14.74 -6.30 1.83
C ARG A 282 14.96 -6.48 0.34
N THR A 283 14.13 -5.83 -0.45
CA THR A 283 14.05 -6.01 -1.89
C THR A 283 14.94 -5.04 -2.68
N LEU A 284 15.50 -4.02 -2.03
CA LEU A 284 16.46 -3.12 -2.66
C LEU A 284 17.84 -3.79 -2.79
N PRO A 285 18.50 -3.67 -3.95
CA PRO A 285 19.84 -4.21 -4.15
C PRO A 285 20.82 -3.69 -3.10
N GLY A 286 21.60 -4.60 -2.49
CA GLY A 286 22.61 -4.25 -1.47
C GLY A 286 22.04 -3.88 -0.10
N ALA A 287 20.71 -3.85 0.07
CA ALA A 287 20.11 -3.41 1.32
C ALA A 287 20.32 -4.41 2.47
N ARG A 288 20.95 -3.93 3.54
CA ARG A 288 21.11 -4.62 4.83
C ARG A 288 20.88 -3.61 5.96
N PRO A 289 19.70 -2.96 6.02
CA PRO A 289 19.49 -1.87 6.96
C PRO A 289 19.56 -2.36 8.40
N GLU A 290 20.33 -1.67 9.21
CA GLU A 290 20.45 -1.87 10.64
C GLU A 290 20.19 -0.54 11.36
N LEU A 291 19.64 -0.61 12.56
CA LEU A 291 19.50 0.56 13.43
C LEU A 291 20.83 0.81 14.12
N ILE A 292 21.44 1.96 13.88
CA ILE A 292 22.77 2.35 14.40
C ILE A 292 22.62 3.43 15.46
N GLY A 293 23.12 3.15 16.66
CA GLY A 293 23.39 4.12 17.72
C GLY A 293 22.20 4.77 18.42
N PRO A 294 22.45 5.48 19.52
CA PRO A 294 21.47 6.32 20.20
C PRO A 294 21.14 7.55 19.34
N GLY A 295 19.86 7.85 19.19
CA GLY A 295 19.39 8.90 18.27
C GLY A 295 18.99 8.38 16.90
N GLY A 296 19.07 7.05 16.72
CA GLY A 296 18.53 6.26 15.63
C GLY A 296 19.02 6.64 14.23
N VAL A 297 19.72 5.71 13.59
CA VAL A 297 20.01 5.80 12.14
C VAL A 297 19.75 4.42 11.55
N ILE A 298 18.94 4.35 10.51
CA ILE A 298 18.80 3.12 9.72
C ILE A 298 19.79 3.23 8.56
N ALA A 299 20.76 2.33 8.47
CA ALA A 299 21.75 2.32 7.39
C ALA A 299 22.12 0.90 6.99
N SER A 300 22.47 0.70 5.71
CA SER A 300 23.00 -0.57 5.18
C SER A 300 24.51 -0.66 5.22
N GLU A 301 25.18 0.46 5.38
CA GLU A 301 26.64 0.59 5.35
C GLU A 301 27.14 1.36 6.57
N PRO A 302 28.36 1.06 7.05
CA PRO A 302 28.93 1.81 8.15
C PRO A 302 29.16 3.28 7.76
N LEU A 303 28.97 4.18 8.74
CA LEU A 303 29.18 5.61 8.55
C LEU A 303 30.67 5.92 8.33
N SER A 304 30.96 6.85 7.42
CA SER A 304 32.31 7.34 7.17
C SER A 304 32.91 8.03 8.43
N ARG A 305 34.23 7.94 8.60
CA ARG A 305 34.92 8.54 9.74
C ARG A 305 34.71 10.05 9.73
N GLY A 306 34.20 10.61 10.83
CA GLY A 306 33.94 12.05 10.96
C GLY A 306 32.57 12.52 10.49
N ALA A 307 31.79 11.69 9.79
CA ALA A 307 30.40 11.98 9.48
C ALA A 307 29.54 11.97 10.76
N ARG A 308 28.61 12.91 10.86
CA ARG A 308 27.62 12.98 11.97
C ARG A 308 26.23 12.78 11.42
N VAL A 309 25.59 11.69 11.80
CA VAL A 309 24.23 11.34 11.35
C VAL A 309 23.38 11.06 12.57
N SER A 310 22.16 11.62 12.60
CA SER A 310 21.19 11.39 13.65
C SER A 310 19.75 11.38 13.08
N GLU A 311 18.85 10.65 13.70
CA GLU A 311 17.42 10.51 13.33
C GLU A 311 17.19 10.40 11.81
N SER A 312 17.98 9.60 11.10
CA SER A 312 18.00 9.59 9.63
C SER A 312 17.96 8.18 9.06
N VAL A 313 17.49 8.06 7.82
CA VAL A 313 17.51 6.81 7.06
C VAL A 313 18.46 6.96 5.87
N LEU A 314 19.46 6.10 5.82
CA LEU A 314 20.50 6.08 4.79
C LEU A 314 20.32 4.82 3.94
N TYR A 315 20.12 5.00 2.65
CA TYR A 315 19.93 3.91 1.71
C TYR A 315 21.24 3.32 1.18
N PRO A 316 21.22 2.12 0.56
CA PRO A 316 22.42 1.52 -0.03
C PRO A 316 23.06 2.37 -1.13
N GLY A 317 24.41 2.26 -1.27
CA GLY A 317 25.18 2.93 -2.31
C GLY A 317 25.34 4.43 -2.13
N ILE A 318 25.08 4.96 -0.93
CA ILE A 318 25.34 6.37 -0.60
C ILE A 318 26.81 6.57 -0.30
N VAL A 319 27.30 7.79 -0.57
CA VAL A 319 28.64 8.24 -0.18
C VAL A 319 28.48 9.48 0.69
N ILE A 320 28.98 9.40 1.92
CA ILE A 320 29.00 10.53 2.87
C ILE A 320 30.46 10.81 3.20
N GLU A 321 30.97 11.94 2.73
CA GLU A 321 32.36 12.33 2.93
C GLU A 321 32.62 12.88 4.37
N SER A 322 33.85 13.17 4.68
CA SER A 322 34.29 13.59 6.01
C SER A 322 33.66 14.91 6.44
N GLY A 323 33.30 15.04 7.71
CA GLY A 323 32.72 16.28 8.26
C GLY A 323 31.26 16.52 7.93
N ALA A 324 30.66 15.76 6.99
CA ALA A 324 29.26 15.90 6.61
C ALA A 324 28.32 15.66 7.79
N ARG A 325 27.22 16.41 7.84
CA ARG A 325 26.17 16.30 8.87
C ARG A 325 24.81 16.05 8.25
N VAL A 326 24.15 15.01 8.73
CA VAL A 326 22.82 14.61 8.29
C VAL A 326 21.93 14.45 9.52
N GLU A 327 20.84 15.20 9.57
CA GLU A 327 19.92 15.16 10.70
C GLU A 327 18.47 15.11 10.20
N ARG A 328 17.65 14.24 10.80
CA ARG A 328 16.20 14.11 10.52
C ARG A 328 15.89 14.02 9.02
N SER A 329 16.65 13.21 8.30
CA SER A 329 16.65 13.20 6.84
C SER A 329 16.60 11.79 6.28
N VAL A 330 16.14 11.68 5.03
CA VAL A 330 16.19 10.46 4.24
C VAL A 330 17.14 10.66 3.07
N VAL A 331 18.24 9.91 3.05
CA VAL A 331 19.24 9.95 1.98
C VAL A 331 19.01 8.77 1.05
N LEU A 332 18.54 9.07 -0.16
CA LEU A 332 18.10 8.08 -1.15
C LEU A 332 19.27 7.31 -1.79
N PRO A 333 19.00 6.14 -2.41
CA PRO A 333 20.04 5.31 -3.03
C PRO A 333 20.93 6.08 -4.02
N GLY A 334 22.25 5.88 -3.92
CA GLY A 334 23.22 6.51 -4.82
C GLY A 334 23.50 8.00 -4.57
N ALA A 335 22.93 8.60 -3.52
CA ALA A 335 23.23 9.98 -3.17
C ALA A 335 24.69 10.15 -2.68
N ARG A 336 25.29 11.29 -3.01
CA ARG A 336 26.62 11.67 -2.56
C ARG A 336 26.56 12.98 -1.78
N LEU A 337 27.18 13.01 -0.61
CA LEU A 337 27.36 14.17 0.24
C LEU A 337 28.86 14.46 0.34
N ASP A 338 29.25 15.60 -0.20
CA ASP A 338 30.65 16.05 -0.17
C ASP A 338 31.07 16.49 1.23
N ASP A 339 32.39 16.76 1.38
CA ASP A 339 33.01 17.22 2.65
C ASP A 339 32.22 18.39 3.25
N ASP A 340 32.00 18.34 4.57
CA ASP A 340 31.31 19.36 5.36
C ASP A 340 29.86 19.69 4.91
N ALA A 341 29.27 18.91 4.00
CA ALA A 341 27.87 19.07 3.60
C ALA A 341 26.93 19.00 4.83
N ARG A 342 25.88 19.82 4.81
CA ARG A 342 24.87 19.83 5.88
C ARG A 342 23.48 19.62 5.30
N ILE A 343 22.81 18.57 5.76
CA ILE A 343 21.42 18.27 5.44
C ILE A 343 20.65 18.22 6.75
N GLN A 344 19.63 19.04 6.83
CA GLN A 344 18.72 19.09 7.97
C GLN A 344 17.33 19.43 7.48
N HIS A 345 16.35 18.74 8.03
CA HIS A 345 14.94 19.09 7.86
C HIS A 345 14.56 20.25 8.76
#